data_1e216f539f8920dfb2859cdd856c4923
#
_entry.id   1e216f539f8920dfb2859cdd856c4923
#
_cell.length_a   1.000
_cell.length_b   1.000
_cell.length_c   1.000
_cell.angle_alpha   90.00
_cell.angle_beta   90.00
_cell.angle_gamma   90.00
#
_symmetry.space_group_name_H-M   'P 1'
#
loop_
_entity.id
_entity.type
_entity.pdbx_description
1 polymer ?
#
loop_
_entity_poly.entity_id
_entity_poly.type
_entity_poly.pdbx_seq_one_letter_code
_entity_poly.pdbx_strand_id
1 'polypeptide(L)'
;QGYSSAASDVYKRQENTALKYIETGNIPAPMGNRYAAVSPYDSFTCKGGKVIIAAGNQKLYEKLCNEVLERPDMITDPRFVDMPGRLANQDAIAEVIEERIKDLTPNEAAELVLAHGIPAGPIMNIKEILDDPHVKEREMFVEMDHPTLGKVTVNGCAIKLMDTKPSVRTPAPQLGQNNRDIFEGVLGMTEEQFNTLHEKQVF
;
A
#
# COMPACT_ATOMS: atom_id res chain seq x y z
N GLN A 1 14.29 -21.26 -5.87
CA GLN A 1 13.38 -20.77 -6.91
C GLN A 1 12.88 -19.39 -6.52
N GLY A 2 13.41 -18.36 -7.17
CA GLY A 2 12.87 -17.02 -7.03
C GLY A 2 11.53 -16.93 -7.75
N TYR A 3 10.45 -16.95 -7.02
CA TYR A 3 9.15 -16.59 -7.61
C TYR A 3 9.20 -15.10 -7.93
N SER A 4 9.01 -14.77 -9.22
CA SER A 4 8.92 -13.39 -9.64
C SER A 4 7.69 -12.75 -9.01
N SER A 5 7.87 -11.72 -8.18
CA SER A 5 6.77 -10.91 -7.66
C SER A 5 5.94 -10.31 -8.80
N ALA A 6 6.56 -10.00 -9.94
CA ALA A 6 5.90 -9.52 -11.15
C ALA A 6 4.87 -10.52 -11.70
N ALA A 7 5.17 -11.82 -11.73
CA ALA A 7 4.20 -12.84 -12.16
C ALA A 7 3.01 -12.94 -11.21
N SER A 8 3.25 -12.82 -9.91
CA SER A 8 2.18 -12.76 -8.89
C SER A 8 1.30 -11.52 -9.05
N ASP A 9 1.89 -10.37 -9.36
CA ASP A 9 1.15 -9.13 -9.57
C ASP A 9 0.29 -9.17 -10.82
N VAL A 10 0.76 -9.77 -11.92
CA VAL A 10 -0.03 -10.00 -13.13
C VAL A 10 -1.22 -10.90 -12.84
N TYR A 11 -1.01 -11.99 -12.12
CA TYR A 11 -2.08 -12.92 -11.73
C TYR A 11 -3.16 -12.22 -10.88
N LYS A 12 -2.76 -11.44 -9.88
CA LYS A 12 -3.69 -10.70 -9.02
C LYS A 12 -4.50 -9.65 -9.78
N ARG A 13 -3.91 -8.99 -10.77
CA ARG A 13 -4.62 -7.99 -11.58
C ARG A 13 -5.67 -8.57 -12.53
N GLN A 14 -5.57 -9.85 -12.85
CA GLN A 14 -6.50 -10.53 -13.77
C GLN A 14 -7.77 -11.05 -13.08
N GLU A 15 -7.80 -11.06 -11.75
CA GLU A 15 -8.79 -11.80 -10.95
C GLU A 15 -10.25 -11.51 -11.33
N ASN A 16 -10.69 -10.29 -11.30
CA ASN A 16 -12.12 -9.99 -11.53
C ASN A 16 -12.41 -9.35 -12.89
N THR A 17 -11.54 -8.47 -13.33
CA THR A 17 -11.78 -7.61 -14.48
C THR A 17 -11.69 -8.38 -15.79
N ALA A 18 -10.67 -9.24 -15.93
CA ALA A 18 -10.50 -10.05 -17.13
C ALA A 18 -11.58 -11.14 -17.22
N LEU A 19 -11.87 -11.82 -16.10
CA LEU A 19 -12.94 -12.85 -16.08
C LEU A 19 -14.30 -12.24 -16.40
N LYS A 20 -14.62 -11.08 -15.83
CA LYS A 20 -15.87 -10.38 -16.14
C LYS A 20 -16.00 -10.06 -17.62
N TYR A 21 -14.94 -9.61 -18.26
CA TYR A 21 -14.95 -9.36 -19.71
C TYR A 21 -15.11 -10.66 -20.50
N ILE A 22 -14.41 -11.72 -20.14
CA ILE A 22 -14.48 -13.03 -20.81
C ILE A 22 -15.91 -13.58 -20.75
N GLU A 23 -16.58 -13.47 -19.61
CA GLU A 23 -17.92 -14.00 -19.39
C GLU A 23 -19.02 -13.13 -20.01
N THR A 24 -18.87 -11.82 -19.93
CA THR A 24 -19.95 -10.89 -20.29
C THR A 24 -19.74 -10.13 -21.60
N GLY A 25 -18.50 -10.08 -22.12
CA GLY A 25 -18.13 -9.24 -23.25
C GLY A 25 -18.10 -7.72 -22.93
N ASN A 26 -18.43 -7.32 -21.69
CA ASN A 26 -18.48 -5.92 -21.29
C ASN A 26 -17.10 -5.41 -20.86
N ILE A 27 -16.62 -4.35 -21.49
CA ILE A 27 -15.35 -3.70 -21.13
C ILE A 27 -15.54 -2.96 -19.80
N PRO A 28 -14.79 -3.32 -18.73
CA PRO A 28 -14.89 -2.62 -17.45
C PRO A 28 -14.42 -1.16 -17.55
N ALA A 29 -15.19 -0.25 -16.96
CA ALA A 29 -14.82 1.16 -16.86
C ALA A 29 -13.90 1.39 -15.64
N PRO A 30 -13.08 2.45 -15.64
CA PRO A 30 -12.39 2.91 -14.44
C PRO A 30 -13.36 3.25 -13.32
N MET A 31 -13.12 2.73 -12.11
CA MET A 31 -14.02 2.87 -10.95
C MET A 31 -13.38 3.64 -9.77
N GLY A 32 -12.19 4.20 -9.95
CA GLY A 32 -11.44 4.83 -8.86
C GLY A 32 -10.98 3.80 -7.83
N ASN A 33 -11.27 4.06 -6.55
CA ASN A 33 -10.90 3.17 -5.44
C ASN A 33 -11.97 2.11 -5.10
N ARG A 34 -13.10 2.12 -5.79
CA ARG A 34 -14.18 1.17 -5.59
C ARG A 34 -13.79 -0.23 -6.02
N TYR A 35 -14.20 -1.21 -5.23
CA TYR A 35 -14.05 -2.60 -5.64
C TYR A 35 -15.26 -3.04 -6.46
N ALA A 36 -15.01 -3.59 -7.65
CA ALA A 36 -16.06 -3.86 -8.63
C ALA A 36 -17.03 -5.00 -8.27
N ALA A 37 -16.64 -5.87 -7.34
CA ALA A 37 -17.39 -7.08 -7.00
C ALA A 37 -18.09 -7.01 -5.64
N VAL A 38 -17.77 -5.99 -4.82
CA VAL A 38 -18.22 -5.93 -3.42
C VAL A 38 -18.51 -4.50 -2.98
N SER A 39 -19.61 -4.28 -2.27
CA SER A 39 -20.00 -2.97 -1.72
C SER A 39 -20.62 -3.11 -0.32
N PRO A 40 -20.28 -2.20 0.64
CA PRO A 40 -19.28 -1.14 0.52
C PRO A 40 -17.85 -1.64 0.66
N TYR A 41 -17.01 -1.25 -0.30
CA TYR A 41 -15.56 -1.44 -0.28
C TYR A 41 -14.93 -0.30 -1.11
N ASP A 42 -14.59 0.80 -0.44
CA ASP A 42 -14.15 2.04 -1.08
C ASP A 42 -13.36 2.93 -0.12
N SER A 43 -12.90 4.07 -0.61
CA SER A 43 -12.38 5.17 0.20
C SER A 43 -13.45 6.25 0.40
N PHE A 44 -13.76 6.56 1.64
CA PHE A 44 -14.80 7.51 2.04
C PHE A 44 -14.17 8.80 2.55
N THR A 45 -14.78 9.93 2.22
CA THR A 45 -14.31 11.26 2.63
C THR A 45 -14.70 11.52 4.09
N CYS A 46 -13.78 12.08 4.85
CA CYS A 46 -13.97 12.48 6.23
C CYS A 46 -13.18 13.78 6.51
N LYS A 47 -13.18 14.26 7.76
CA LYS A 47 -12.53 15.51 8.11
C LYS A 47 -11.02 15.49 7.84
N GLY A 48 -10.61 16.24 6.83
CA GLY A 48 -9.19 16.43 6.49
C GLY A 48 -8.55 15.32 5.68
N GLY A 49 -9.32 14.29 5.25
CA GLY A 49 -8.77 13.20 4.44
C GLY A 49 -9.78 12.14 4.05
N LYS A 50 -9.30 10.91 3.91
CA LYS A 50 -10.13 9.76 3.55
C LYS A 50 -9.78 8.53 4.41
N VAL A 51 -10.76 7.66 4.57
CA VAL A 51 -10.64 6.35 5.22
C VAL A 51 -11.11 5.26 4.26
N ILE A 52 -10.40 4.13 4.21
CA ILE A 52 -10.88 2.94 3.51
C ILE A 52 -11.75 2.14 4.48
N ILE A 53 -12.93 1.70 4.02
CA ILE A 53 -13.82 0.79 4.78
C ILE A 53 -14.19 -0.37 3.86
N ALA A 54 -14.07 -1.60 4.38
CA ALA A 54 -14.30 -2.83 3.64
C ALA A 54 -15.33 -3.73 4.36
N ALA A 55 -16.62 -3.44 4.18
CA ALA A 55 -17.70 -4.27 4.72
C ALA A 55 -18.26 -5.23 3.64
N GLY A 56 -17.39 -6.08 3.10
CA GLY A 56 -17.58 -6.80 1.86
C GLY A 56 -18.51 -8.03 1.89
N ASN A 57 -19.00 -8.45 3.04
CA ASN A 57 -19.96 -9.54 3.13
C ASN A 57 -21.20 -9.10 3.92
N GLN A 58 -22.27 -9.91 3.86
CA GLN A 58 -23.55 -9.57 4.47
C GLN A 58 -23.41 -9.29 5.98
N LYS A 59 -22.69 -10.13 6.70
CA LYS A 59 -22.48 -9.98 8.14
C LYS A 59 -21.76 -8.67 8.52
N LEU A 60 -20.74 -8.29 7.76
CA LEU A 60 -20.02 -7.02 7.97
C LEU A 60 -20.87 -5.82 7.57
N TYR A 61 -21.67 -5.94 6.52
CA TYR A 61 -22.62 -4.91 6.12
C TYR A 61 -23.69 -4.65 7.20
N GLU A 62 -24.29 -5.73 7.74
CA GLU A 62 -25.25 -5.62 8.84
C GLU A 62 -24.63 -4.99 10.09
N LYS A 63 -23.40 -5.35 10.44
CA LYS A 63 -22.67 -4.69 11.51
C LYS A 63 -22.42 -3.21 11.23
N LEU A 64 -21.99 -2.87 10.01
CA LEU A 64 -21.80 -1.49 9.61
C LEU A 64 -23.10 -0.69 9.81
N CYS A 65 -24.22 -1.20 9.32
CA CYS A 65 -25.51 -0.53 9.44
C CYS A 65 -25.99 -0.38 10.89
N ASN A 66 -25.88 -1.45 11.68
CA ASN A 66 -26.42 -1.46 13.04
C ASN A 66 -25.52 -0.71 14.03
N GLU A 67 -24.20 -0.95 13.95
CA GLU A 67 -23.27 -0.61 15.05
C GLU A 67 -22.46 0.65 14.75
N VAL A 68 -22.20 0.96 13.48
CA VAL A 68 -21.43 2.13 13.08
C VAL A 68 -22.31 3.27 12.58
N LEU A 69 -23.18 2.97 11.61
CA LEU A 69 -24.04 3.98 10.98
C LEU A 69 -25.31 4.29 11.81
N GLU A 70 -25.70 3.38 12.70
CA GLU A 70 -26.96 3.46 13.46
C GLU A 70 -28.19 3.57 12.54
N ARG A 71 -28.12 2.88 11.38
CA ARG A 71 -29.12 2.86 10.31
C ARG A 71 -29.55 1.42 9.97
N PRO A 72 -30.23 0.72 10.90
CA PRO A 72 -30.73 -0.64 10.68
C PRO A 72 -31.74 -0.76 9.53
N ASP A 73 -32.40 0.34 9.19
CA ASP A 73 -33.32 0.45 8.05
C ASP A 73 -32.66 0.11 6.71
N MET A 74 -31.34 0.37 6.57
CA MET A 74 -30.60 0.05 5.36
C MET A 74 -30.48 -1.45 5.08
N ILE A 75 -30.61 -2.30 6.09
CA ILE A 75 -30.49 -3.76 5.93
C ILE A 75 -31.69 -4.32 5.14
N THR A 76 -32.86 -3.73 5.32
CA THR A 76 -34.11 -4.14 4.68
C THR A 76 -34.53 -3.27 3.51
N ASP A 77 -33.76 -2.20 3.21
CA ASP A 77 -34.02 -1.33 2.07
C ASP A 77 -33.82 -2.13 0.75
N PRO A 78 -34.80 -2.17 -0.14
CA PRO A 78 -34.70 -2.91 -1.41
C PRO A 78 -33.48 -2.55 -2.27
N ARG A 79 -32.91 -1.36 -2.10
CA ARG A 79 -31.71 -0.91 -2.81
C ARG A 79 -30.43 -1.57 -2.28
N PHE A 80 -30.43 -2.06 -1.03
CA PHE A 80 -29.20 -2.48 -0.34
C PHE A 80 -29.27 -3.89 0.22
N VAL A 81 -30.42 -4.57 0.12
CA VAL A 81 -30.69 -5.87 0.72
C VAL A 81 -29.72 -6.97 0.25
N ASP A 82 -29.24 -6.87 -0.98
CA ASP A 82 -28.31 -7.83 -1.56
C ASP A 82 -27.11 -7.14 -2.22
N MET A 83 -26.12 -7.95 -2.62
CA MET A 83 -24.89 -7.42 -3.24
C MET A 83 -25.13 -6.72 -4.58
N PRO A 84 -25.95 -7.24 -5.52
CA PRO A 84 -26.29 -6.53 -6.74
C PRO A 84 -26.91 -5.16 -6.49
N GLY A 85 -27.86 -5.07 -5.55
CA GLY A 85 -28.47 -3.81 -5.16
C GLY A 85 -27.47 -2.82 -4.59
N ARG A 86 -26.56 -3.26 -3.70
CA ARG A 86 -25.50 -2.40 -3.16
C ARG A 86 -24.54 -1.91 -4.23
N LEU A 87 -24.15 -2.78 -5.17
CA LEU A 87 -23.27 -2.40 -6.29
C LEU A 87 -23.93 -1.37 -7.24
N ALA A 88 -25.24 -1.47 -7.43
CA ALA A 88 -26.00 -0.52 -8.24
C ALA A 88 -26.22 0.83 -7.54
N ASN A 89 -26.13 0.88 -6.21
CA ASN A 89 -26.43 2.05 -5.38
C ASN A 89 -25.22 2.47 -4.49
N GLN A 90 -24.00 2.29 -4.99
CA GLN A 90 -22.78 2.59 -4.23
C GLN A 90 -22.69 4.06 -3.77
N ASP A 91 -23.15 5.00 -4.59
CA ASP A 91 -23.12 6.43 -4.24
C ASP A 91 -24.05 6.71 -3.05
N ALA A 92 -25.24 6.15 -3.02
CA ALA A 92 -26.18 6.33 -1.91
C ALA A 92 -25.66 5.72 -0.59
N ILE A 93 -24.93 4.61 -0.65
CA ILE A 93 -24.26 4.03 0.52
C ILE A 93 -23.10 4.94 0.96
N ALA A 94 -22.32 5.46 0.02
CA ALA A 94 -21.21 6.35 0.32
C ALA A 94 -21.68 7.64 1.02
N GLU A 95 -22.75 8.25 0.57
CA GLU A 95 -23.35 9.43 1.20
C GLU A 95 -23.71 9.18 2.67
N VAL A 96 -24.30 8.05 3.01
CA VAL A 96 -24.65 7.71 4.40
C VAL A 96 -23.41 7.47 5.25
N ILE A 97 -22.39 6.78 4.70
CA ILE A 97 -21.13 6.55 5.41
C ILE A 97 -20.42 7.87 5.64
N GLU A 98 -20.26 8.69 4.61
CA GLU A 98 -19.55 9.97 4.69
C GLU A 98 -20.25 10.96 5.64
N GLU A 99 -21.58 11.01 5.64
CA GLU A 99 -22.33 11.81 6.62
C GLU A 99 -22.05 11.38 8.06
N ARG A 100 -21.92 10.07 8.32
CA ARG A 100 -21.63 9.55 9.66
C ARG A 100 -20.23 9.89 10.15
N ILE A 101 -19.25 9.96 9.24
CA ILE A 101 -17.85 10.16 9.59
C ILE A 101 -17.31 11.56 9.24
N LYS A 102 -18.13 12.46 8.73
CA LYS A 102 -17.72 13.79 8.22
C LYS A 102 -16.89 14.64 9.20
N ASP A 103 -17.17 14.51 10.49
CA ASP A 103 -16.52 15.28 11.55
C ASP A 103 -15.30 14.54 12.18
N LEU A 104 -15.07 13.28 11.79
CA LEU A 104 -13.97 12.46 12.27
C LEU A 104 -12.75 12.59 11.35
N THR A 105 -11.56 12.61 11.93
CA THR A 105 -10.31 12.44 11.17
C THR A 105 -10.21 11.02 10.59
N PRO A 106 -9.34 10.75 9.58
CA PRO A 106 -9.17 9.41 9.02
C PRO A 106 -8.84 8.34 10.06
N ASN A 107 -8.03 8.68 11.07
CA ASN A 107 -7.70 7.76 12.16
C ASN A 107 -8.90 7.48 13.06
N GLU A 108 -9.61 8.51 13.51
CA GLU A 108 -10.82 8.36 14.35
C GLU A 108 -11.91 7.56 13.60
N ALA A 109 -12.10 7.81 12.31
CA ALA A 109 -13.05 7.06 11.49
C ALA A 109 -12.63 5.59 11.34
N ALA A 110 -11.34 5.32 11.14
CA ALA A 110 -10.83 3.95 11.08
C ALA A 110 -10.98 3.23 12.42
N GLU A 111 -10.64 3.87 13.53
CA GLU A 111 -10.78 3.31 14.89
C GLU A 111 -12.24 2.98 15.22
N LEU A 112 -13.18 3.88 14.88
CA LEU A 112 -14.61 3.63 15.05
C LEU A 112 -15.05 2.35 14.35
N VAL A 113 -14.66 2.18 13.08
CA VAL A 113 -15.07 1.04 12.27
C VAL A 113 -14.37 -0.25 12.71
N LEU A 114 -13.07 -0.18 13.03
CA LEU A 114 -12.27 -1.30 13.53
C LEU A 114 -12.77 -1.83 14.88
N ALA A 115 -13.24 -0.94 15.78
CA ALA A 115 -13.80 -1.34 17.08
C ALA A 115 -14.98 -2.31 16.96
N HIS A 116 -15.71 -2.25 15.84
CA HIS A 116 -16.80 -3.17 15.51
C HIS A 116 -16.35 -4.38 14.65
N GLY A 117 -15.02 -4.58 14.47
CA GLY A 117 -14.44 -5.70 13.73
C GLY A 117 -14.68 -5.63 12.22
N ILE A 118 -14.88 -4.44 11.68
CA ILE A 118 -14.99 -4.18 10.25
C ILE A 118 -13.63 -3.66 9.77
N PRO A 119 -12.99 -4.25 8.73
CA PRO A 119 -11.73 -3.77 8.21
C PRO A 119 -11.81 -2.31 7.74
N ALA A 120 -10.92 -1.48 8.26
CA ALA A 120 -10.79 -0.08 7.89
C ALA A 120 -9.34 0.40 8.07
N GLY A 121 -8.99 1.50 7.42
CA GLY A 121 -7.68 2.12 7.59
C GLY A 121 -7.65 3.54 7.00
N PRO A 122 -6.88 4.46 7.62
CA PRO A 122 -6.71 5.81 7.10
C PRO A 122 -5.91 5.80 5.80
N ILE A 123 -6.20 6.74 4.90
CA ILE A 123 -5.31 7.03 3.76
C ILE A 123 -4.33 8.09 4.23
N MET A 124 -3.09 7.68 4.42
CA MET A 124 -2.01 8.51 4.98
C MET A 124 -1.23 9.23 3.88
N ASN A 125 -0.82 10.47 4.15
CA ASN A 125 0.21 11.15 3.37
C ASN A 125 1.62 10.70 3.82
N ILE A 126 2.66 11.10 3.09
CA ILE A 126 4.04 10.67 3.35
C ILE A 126 4.53 11.09 4.75
N LYS A 127 4.15 12.27 5.22
CA LYS A 127 4.53 12.71 6.56
C LYS A 127 3.91 11.82 7.64
N GLU A 128 2.62 11.50 7.50
CA GLU A 128 1.89 10.62 8.43
C GLU A 128 2.48 9.20 8.43
N ILE A 129 2.87 8.68 7.26
CA ILE A 129 3.56 7.38 7.15
C ILE A 129 4.90 7.39 7.90
N LEU A 130 5.70 8.45 7.78
CA LEU A 130 6.98 8.56 8.48
C LEU A 130 6.81 8.67 10.00
N ASP A 131 5.70 9.24 10.46
CA ASP A 131 5.38 9.40 11.87
C ASP A 131 4.67 8.16 12.47
N ASP A 132 4.14 7.25 11.63
CA ASP A 132 3.35 6.11 12.06
C ASP A 132 4.14 5.12 12.94
N PRO A 133 3.62 4.75 14.13
CA PRO A 133 4.30 3.86 15.06
C PRO A 133 4.59 2.46 14.48
N HIS A 134 3.68 1.90 13.68
CA HIS A 134 3.87 0.59 13.06
C HIS A 134 4.96 0.63 11.99
N VAL A 135 5.04 1.68 11.20
CA VAL A 135 6.07 1.91 10.18
C VAL A 135 7.45 2.04 10.86
N LYS A 136 7.52 2.75 12.00
CA LYS A 136 8.74 2.89 12.81
C LYS A 136 9.16 1.55 13.43
N GLU A 137 8.24 0.84 14.08
CA GLU A 137 8.53 -0.46 14.70
C GLU A 137 9.01 -1.48 13.66
N ARG A 138 8.50 -1.40 12.45
CA ARG A 138 8.94 -2.24 11.34
C ARG A 138 10.23 -1.76 10.68
N GLU A 139 10.88 -0.72 11.18
CA GLU A 139 12.12 -0.17 10.59
C GLU A 139 11.99 0.02 9.07
N MET A 140 10.84 0.55 8.61
CA MET A 140 10.61 0.77 7.18
C MET A 140 11.41 1.96 6.64
N PHE A 141 11.86 2.84 7.54
CA PHE A 141 12.83 3.88 7.30
C PHE A 141 13.92 3.80 8.36
N VAL A 142 15.17 3.93 7.95
CA VAL A 142 16.34 3.83 8.84
C VAL A 142 17.28 5.01 8.61
N GLU A 143 17.90 5.49 9.68
CA GLU A 143 18.98 6.49 9.59
C GLU A 143 20.30 5.79 9.30
N MET A 144 21.14 6.44 8.49
CA MET A 144 22.51 6.03 8.24
C MET A 144 23.43 7.23 8.04
N ASP A 145 24.71 7.04 8.27
CA ASP A 145 25.71 8.06 8.05
C ASP A 145 26.17 8.05 6.58
N HIS A 146 25.98 9.18 5.92
CA HIS A 146 26.48 9.39 4.56
C HIS A 146 27.76 10.24 4.60
N PRO A 147 28.84 9.87 3.87
CA PRO A 147 30.15 10.49 4.01
C PRO A 147 30.18 11.99 3.70
N THR A 148 29.26 12.49 2.89
CA THR A 148 29.21 13.91 2.50
C THR A 148 27.97 14.65 2.99
N LEU A 149 26.84 13.93 3.26
CA LEU A 149 25.56 14.54 3.63
C LEU A 149 25.28 14.44 5.14
N GLY A 150 26.13 13.76 5.90
CA GLY A 150 25.86 13.46 7.30
C GLY A 150 24.76 12.42 7.47
N LYS A 151 23.90 12.55 8.47
CA LYS A 151 22.78 11.63 8.69
C LYS A 151 21.70 11.77 7.62
N VAL A 152 21.36 10.67 6.98
CA VAL A 152 20.29 10.59 5.99
C VAL A 152 19.32 9.47 6.36
N THR A 153 18.04 9.68 6.07
CA THR A 153 17.01 8.64 6.22
C THR A 153 16.80 7.96 4.88
N VAL A 154 16.84 6.64 4.88
CA VAL A 154 16.66 5.81 3.68
C VAL A 154 15.61 4.74 3.92
N ASN A 155 15.09 4.14 2.85
CA ASN A 155 14.15 3.04 2.97
C ASN A 155 14.82 1.83 3.62
N GLY A 156 14.21 1.28 4.64
CA GLY A 156 14.58 0.01 5.24
C GLY A 156 14.14 -1.18 4.39
N CYS A 157 14.53 -2.38 4.80
CA CYS A 157 14.09 -3.59 4.11
C CYS A 157 12.67 -3.99 4.56
N ALA A 158 11.73 -4.10 3.62
CA ALA A 158 10.35 -4.51 3.90
C ALA A 158 10.25 -5.99 4.27
N ILE A 159 11.14 -6.84 3.73
CA ILE A 159 11.19 -8.27 4.03
C ILE A 159 11.95 -8.47 5.33
N LYS A 160 11.28 -9.01 6.35
CA LYS A 160 11.86 -9.29 7.67
C LYS A 160 12.13 -10.78 7.82
N LEU A 161 13.38 -11.19 7.57
CA LEU A 161 13.82 -12.58 7.80
C LEU A 161 14.12 -12.77 9.29
N MET A 162 13.61 -13.85 9.88
CA MET A 162 13.73 -14.07 11.33
C MET A 162 15.16 -14.50 11.72
N ASP A 163 15.77 -15.37 10.93
CA ASP A 163 17.10 -15.93 11.24
C ASP A 163 18.25 -15.07 10.71
N THR A 164 18.02 -14.34 9.61
CA THR A 164 19.01 -13.47 8.97
C THR A 164 18.43 -12.08 8.76
N LYS A 165 18.41 -11.28 9.83
CA LYS A 165 17.82 -9.94 9.80
C LYS A 165 18.50 -9.08 8.71
N PRO A 166 17.76 -8.60 7.71
CA PRO A 166 18.31 -7.69 6.70
C PRO A 166 18.61 -6.33 7.32
N SER A 167 19.67 -5.68 6.83
CA SER A 167 20.05 -4.33 7.27
C SER A 167 20.57 -3.50 6.10
N VAL A 168 20.35 -2.21 6.16
CA VAL A 168 21.05 -1.24 5.29
C VAL A 168 22.43 -1.01 5.90
N ARG A 169 23.49 -1.40 5.18
CA ARG A 169 24.87 -1.42 5.71
C ARG A 169 25.70 -0.24 5.25
N THR A 170 25.54 0.18 4.01
CA THR A 170 26.35 1.23 3.40
C THR A 170 25.48 2.16 2.59
N PRO A 171 25.81 3.46 2.52
CA PRO A 171 25.14 4.39 1.62
C PRO A 171 25.44 4.07 0.16
N ALA A 172 24.70 4.71 -0.74
CA ALA A 172 24.99 4.65 -2.15
C ALA A 172 26.46 5.12 -2.38
N PRO A 173 27.27 4.36 -3.17
CA PRO A 173 28.64 4.72 -3.43
C PRO A 173 28.72 5.97 -4.33
N GLN A 174 29.78 6.73 -4.16
CA GLN A 174 30.14 7.78 -5.11
C GLN A 174 30.62 7.18 -6.42
N LEU A 175 30.54 7.96 -7.50
CA LEU A 175 31.03 7.53 -8.80
C LEU A 175 32.50 7.10 -8.72
N GLY A 176 32.82 5.88 -9.13
CA GLY A 176 34.16 5.31 -9.09
C GLY A 176 34.67 4.89 -7.71
N GLN A 177 33.91 5.07 -6.63
CA GLN A 177 34.35 4.79 -5.26
C GLN A 177 34.93 3.37 -5.08
N ASN A 178 34.34 2.40 -5.74
CA ASN A 178 34.72 0.99 -5.62
C ASN A 178 35.53 0.46 -6.82
N ASN A 179 35.99 1.34 -7.72
CA ASN A 179 36.68 0.89 -8.92
C ASN A 179 37.90 0.03 -8.57
N ARG A 180 38.73 0.45 -7.64
CA ARG A 180 39.94 -0.29 -7.28
C ARG A 180 39.61 -1.64 -6.66
N ASP A 181 38.64 -1.69 -5.74
CA ASP A 181 38.19 -2.95 -5.12
C ASP A 181 37.66 -3.96 -6.13
N ILE A 182 36.95 -3.49 -7.15
CA ILE A 182 36.39 -4.36 -8.20
C ILE A 182 37.48 -4.78 -9.19
N PHE A 183 38.23 -3.83 -9.75
CA PHE A 183 39.20 -4.13 -10.81
C PHE A 183 40.39 -4.91 -10.29
N GLU A 184 40.98 -4.50 -9.19
CA GLU A 184 42.13 -5.19 -8.59
C GLU A 184 41.68 -6.38 -7.73
N GLY A 185 40.70 -6.17 -6.82
CA GLY A 185 40.32 -7.17 -5.82
C GLY A 185 39.49 -8.32 -6.40
N VAL A 186 38.52 -8.06 -7.26
CA VAL A 186 37.63 -9.10 -7.82
C VAL A 186 38.12 -9.60 -9.18
N LEU A 187 38.55 -8.71 -10.09
CA LEU A 187 38.95 -9.07 -11.44
C LEU A 187 40.44 -9.40 -11.56
N GLY A 188 41.24 -9.18 -10.51
CA GLY A 188 42.67 -9.54 -10.44
C GLY A 188 43.55 -8.67 -11.34
N MET A 189 43.13 -7.46 -11.66
CA MET A 189 43.91 -6.51 -12.43
C MET A 189 45.13 -6.08 -11.61
N THR A 190 46.29 -5.95 -12.24
CA THR A 190 47.45 -5.39 -11.54
C THR A 190 47.30 -3.89 -11.35
N GLU A 191 47.97 -3.32 -10.32
CA GLU A 191 47.97 -1.88 -10.07
C GLU A 191 48.45 -1.08 -11.31
N GLU A 192 49.46 -1.58 -12.04
CA GLU A 192 49.95 -0.96 -13.25
C GLU A 192 48.91 -0.91 -14.35
N GLN A 193 48.15 -2.02 -14.53
CA GLN A 193 47.06 -2.09 -15.49
C GLN A 193 45.91 -1.14 -15.11
N PHE A 194 45.56 -1.09 -13.80
CA PHE A 194 44.55 -0.19 -13.30
C PHE A 194 44.94 1.27 -13.56
N ASN A 195 46.14 1.68 -13.16
CA ASN A 195 46.63 3.05 -13.34
C ASN A 195 46.68 3.45 -14.82
N THR A 196 47.13 2.56 -15.71
CA THR A 196 47.13 2.80 -17.16
C THR A 196 45.72 3.08 -17.72
N LEU A 197 44.72 2.35 -17.25
CA LEU A 197 43.32 2.55 -17.73
C LEU A 197 42.69 3.80 -17.10
N HIS A 198 43.04 4.09 -15.85
CA HIS A 198 42.58 5.29 -15.16
C HIS A 198 43.13 6.56 -15.82
N GLU A 199 44.42 6.59 -16.18
CA GLU A 199 45.07 7.69 -16.91
C GLU A 199 44.44 7.91 -18.29
N LYS A 200 43.96 6.83 -18.93
CA LYS A 200 43.25 6.90 -20.19
C LYS A 200 41.74 7.25 -20.03
N GLN A 201 41.32 7.56 -18.80
CA GLN A 201 39.94 7.90 -18.49
C GLN A 201 38.90 6.84 -18.97
N VAL A 202 39.24 5.56 -18.86
CA VAL A 202 38.35 4.46 -19.22
C VAL A 202 37.27 4.29 -18.15
N PHE A 203 37.62 4.64 -16.88
CA PHE A 203 36.70 4.63 -15.72
C PHE A 203 37.09 5.63 -14.65
#